data_61efef908fedd1f4d78965db252f4c2b
#
_entry.id   61efef908fedd1f4d78965db252f4c2b
#
_cell.length_a   1.000
_cell.length_b   1.000
_cell.length_c   1.000
_cell.angle_alpha   90.00
_cell.angle_beta   90.00
_cell.angle_gamma   90.00
#
_symmetry.space_group_name_H-M   'P 1'
#
loop_
_entity.id
_entity.type
_entity.pdbx_description
1 polymer ?
#
loop_
_entity_poly.entity_id
_entity_poly.type
_entity_poly.pdbx_seq_one_letter_code
_entity_poly.pdbx_strand_id
1 'polypeptide(L)'
;ILDLPGLIKGASEGKGRGREILNVIRSADMTLFIVDPFQDGHFNVLHRELHNAGLRLNETKPPVFIKRVDKGGIDVRTTVEQTHLTDADIGEIIRSFGYTSAVVTLRENATAEQIVDCLAGNRVYEKAVIAINKIDIATEDEIVRSTEALPSEWPVMRISAFKDIGLEELKDFIYDNLGF
;
A
#
# COMPACT_ATOMS: atom_id res chain seq x y z
N ILE A 1 12.58 -6.24 -14.26
CA ILE A 1 12.63 -6.54 -12.82
C ILE A 1 13.76 -5.73 -12.22
N LEU A 2 13.46 -5.00 -11.15
CA LEU A 2 14.44 -4.26 -10.37
C LEU A 2 14.61 -4.97 -9.02
N ASP A 3 15.83 -5.42 -8.72
CA ASP A 3 16.15 -5.94 -7.39
C ASP A 3 16.50 -4.76 -6.47
N LEU A 4 15.86 -4.72 -5.30
CA LEU A 4 16.03 -3.66 -4.31
C LEU A 4 16.64 -4.21 -3.02
N PRO A 5 17.96 -4.39 -2.99
CA PRO A 5 18.62 -4.89 -1.79
C PRO A 5 18.56 -3.87 -0.66
N GLY A 6 18.14 -4.31 0.53
CA GLY A 6 18.36 -3.57 1.76
C GLY A 6 17.40 -2.41 2.04
N LEU A 7 16.10 -2.60 1.79
CA LEU A 7 15.08 -1.73 2.37
C LEU A 7 15.13 -1.93 3.90
N ILE A 8 15.80 -1.02 4.59
CA ILE A 8 16.09 -1.08 6.03
C ILE A 8 15.08 -0.18 6.76
N LYS A 9 14.71 -0.57 7.97
CA LYS A 9 13.93 0.24 8.91
C LYS A 9 14.45 1.69 8.96
N GLY A 10 13.55 2.67 8.72
CA GLY A 10 13.89 4.10 8.67
C GLY A 10 14.18 4.63 7.25
N ALA A 11 13.94 3.84 6.20
CA ALA A 11 14.10 4.29 4.82
C ALA A 11 13.15 5.45 4.48
N SER A 12 11.93 5.44 5.02
CA SER A 12 10.91 6.48 4.88
C SER A 12 11.32 7.81 5.54
N GLU A 13 12.17 7.78 6.57
CA GLU A 13 12.69 8.96 7.26
C GLU A 13 13.84 9.67 6.49
N GLY A 14 14.20 9.16 5.31
CA GLY A 14 15.19 9.78 4.44
C GLY A 14 16.64 9.63 4.88
N LYS A 15 16.94 8.65 5.74
CA LYS A 15 18.31 8.32 6.12
C LYS A 15 18.97 7.42 5.07
N GLY A 16 19.98 7.94 4.39
CA GLY A 16 20.78 7.19 3.42
C GLY A 16 20.07 6.93 2.06
N ARG A 17 20.32 5.77 1.47
CA ARG A 17 19.80 5.36 0.15
C ARG A 17 18.30 5.07 0.11
N GLY A 18 17.61 5.10 1.26
CA GLY A 18 16.20 4.78 1.34
C GLY A 18 15.32 5.61 0.42
N ARG A 19 15.64 6.91 0.26
CA ARG A 19 14.87 7.82 -0.60
C ARG A 19 14.98 7.47 -2.09
N GLU A 20 16.15 7.04 -2.55
CA GLU A 20 16.38 6.60 -3.93
C GLU A 20 15.62 5.31 -4.23
N ILE A 21 15.67 4.35 -3.30
CA ILE A 21 14.92 3.08 -3.40
C ILE A 21 13.42 3.33 -3.49
N LEU A 22 12.88 4.21 -2.62
CA LEU A 22 11.47 4.57 -2.63
C LEU A 22 11.03 5.25 -3.93
N ASN A 23 11.89 6.08 -4.53
CA ASN A 23 11.58 6.68 -5.83
C ASN A 23 11.54 5.64 -6.95
N VAL A 24 12.38 4.62 -6.89
CA VAL A 24 12.37 3.50 -7.84
C VAL A 24 11.08 2.67 -7.68
N ILE A 25 10.72 2.31 -6.45
CA ILE A 25 9.47 1.56 -6.18
C ILE A 25 8.26 2.32 -6.70
N ARG A 26 8.19 3.64 -6.47
CA ARG A 26 7.08 4.48 -6.96
C ARG A 26 6.91 4.50 -8.48
N SER A 27 7.88 4.05 -9.23
CA SER A 27 7.82 3.92 -10.70
C SER A 27 7.56 2.50 -11.18
N ALA A 28 7.41 1.55 -10.26
CA ALA A 28 7.09 0.18 -10.57
C ALA A 28 5.59 0.02 -10.86
N ASP A 29 5.24 -0.97 -11.68
CA ASP A 29 3.85 -1.34 -11.96
C ASP A 29 3.32 -2.37 -10.96
N MET A 30 4.23 -3.07 -10.27
CA MET A 30 3.91 -4.07 -9.25
C MET A 30 5.10 -4.27 -8.29
N THR A 31 4.79 -4.46 -7.01
CA THR A 31 5.76 -4.86 -5.99
C THR A 31 5.66 -6.37 -5.71
N LEU A 32 6.77 -7.09 -5.84
CA LEU A 32 6.91 -8.48 -5.43
C LEU A 32 7.67 -8.55 -4.09
N PHE A 33 6.99 -9.00 -3.04
CA PHE A 33 7.63 -9.33 -1.76
C PHE A 33 8.12 -10.77 -1.78
N ILE A 34 9.41 -10.99 -1.52
CA ILE A 34 9.95 -12.32 -1.31
C ILE A 34 10.14 -12.51 0.20
N VAL A 35 9.33 -13.41 0.76
CA VAL A 35 9.30 -13.70 2.20
C VAL A 35 10.04 -15.01 2.47
N ASP A 36 10.90 -14.97 3.47
CA ASP A 36 11.59 -16.12 4.01
C ASP A 36 10.78 -16.66 5.21
N PRO A 37 10.24 -17.90 5.19
CA PRO A 37 9.42 -18.45 6.27
C PRO A 37 10.17 -18.64 7.59
N PHE A 38 11.51 -18.52 7.56
CA PHE A 38 12.36 -18.56 8.76
C PHE A 38 12.61 -17.20 9.40
N GLN A 39 12.08 -16.12 8.80
CA GLN A 39 12.29 -14.74 9.26
C GLN A 39 10.97 -14.03 9.58
N ASP A 40 10.55 -14.12 10.83
CA ASP A 40 9.31 -13.49 11.28
C ASP A 40 9.35 -11.96 11.21
N GLY A 41 8.23 -11.36 10.79
CA GLY A 41 7.98 -9.92 10.87
C GLY A 41 8.68 -9.03 9.83
N HIS A 42 9.55 -9.57 8.97
CA HIS A 42 10.22 -8.78 7.93
C HIS A 42 9.23 -8.13 6.96
N PHE A 43 8.20 -8.86 6.53
CA PHE A 43 7.16 -8.31 5.67
C PHE A 43 6.49 -7.09 6.30
N ASN A 44 6.07 -7.16 7.57
CA ASN A 44 5.38 -6.08 8.26
C ASN A 44 6.23 -4.82 8.38
N VAL A 45 7.55 -4.98 8.57
CA VAL A 45 8.49 -3.84 8.61
C VAL A 45 8.56 -3.18 7.23
N LEU A 46 8.77 -3.96 6.17
CA LEU A 46 8.87 -3.45 4.80
C LEU A 46 7.55 -2.80 4.35
N HIS A 47 6.43 -3.46 4.57
CA HIS A 47 5.10 -2.93 4.24
C HIS A 47 4.86 -1.58 4.90
N ARG A 48 5.14 -1.47 6.21
CA ARG A 48 4.99 -0.21 6.95
C ARG A 48 5.91 0.90 6.42
N GLU A 49 7.16 0.60 6.07
CA GLU A 49 8.08 1.57 5.49
C GLU A 49 7.58 2.08 4.13
N LEU A 50 7.07 1.20 3.28
CA LEU A 50 6.49 1.58 1.99
C LEU A 50 5.21 2.41 2.17
N HIS A 51 4.34 2.01 3.10
CA HIS A 51 3.13 2.76 3.43
C HIS A 51 3.46 4.17 3.94
N ASN A 52 4.42 4.31 4.87
CA ASN A 52 4.91 5.61 5.37
C ASN A 52 5.52 6.47 4.26
N ALA A 53 6.12 5.84 3.26
CA ALA A 53 6.63 6.51 2.07
C ALA A 53 5.53 6.95 1.09
N GLY A 54 4.28 6.59 1.34
CA GLY A 54 3.12 6.96 0.54
C GLY A 54 2.75 5.97 -0.56
N LEU A 55 3.23 4.71 -0.48
CA LEU A 55 2.71 3.64 -1.32
C LEU A 55 1.47 3.02 -0.66
N ARG A 56 0.47 2.74 -1.48
CA ARG A 56 -0.80 2.08 -1.12
C ARG A 56 -0.91 0.81 -1.94
N LEU A 57 -0.38 -0.27 -1.36
CA LEU A 57 -0.25 -1.55 -2.04
C LEU A 57 -1.56 -2.33 -1.95
N ASN A 58 -2.06 -2.82 -3.09
CA ASN A 58 -3.35 -3.50 -3.22
C ASN A 58 -4.56 -2.68 -2.72
N GLU A 59 -4.40 -1.36 -2.66
CA GLU A 59 -5.48 -0.44 -2.35
C GLU A 59 -5.94 0.30 -3.60
N THR A 60 -7.17 0.77 -3.58
CA THR A 60 -7.72 1.63 -4.63
C THR A 60 -7.73 3.08 -4.17
N LYS A 61 -7.49 4.00 -5.11
CA LYS A 61 -7.57 5.43 -4.80
C LYS A 61 -8.99 5.77 -4.33
N PRO A 62 -9.14 6.36 -3.13
CA PRO A 62 -10.45 6.70 -2.60
C PRO A 62 -11.19 7.69 -3.50
N PRO A 63 -12.50 7.51 -3.73
CA PRO A 63 -13.31 8.44 -4.53
C PRO A 63 -13.70 9.67 -3.71
N VAL A 64 -12.69 10.38 -3.22
CA VAL A 64 -12.76 11.64 -2.47
C VAL A 64 -12.30 12.77 -3.38
N PHE A 65 -13.17 13.77 -3.56
CA PHE A 65 -12.91 14.90 -4.43
C PHE A 65 -12.93 16.20 -3.61
N ILE A 66 -11.86 16.96 -3.67
CA ILE A 66 -11.70 18.21 -2.92
C ILE A 66 -11.47 19.33 -3.91
N LYS A 67 -12.39 20.28 -3.95
CA LYS A 67 -12.31 21.46 -4.82
C LYS A 67 -12.27 22.73 -3.97
N ARG A 68 -11.16 23.46 -4.04
CA ARG A 68 -11.04 24.77 -3.42
C ARG A 68 -12.04 25.76 -4.05
N VAL A 69 -12.67 26.56 -3.22
CA VAL A 69 -13.58 27.66 -3.63
C VAL A 69 -13.19 28.94 -2.89
N ASP A 70 -13.62 30.08 -3.42
CA ASP A 70 -13.20 31.39 -2.87
C ASP A 70 -13.90 31.74 -1.54
N LYS A 71 -15.13 31.28 -1.37
CA LYS A 71 -15.99 31.61 -0.21
C LYS A 71 -16.90 30.44 0.14
N GLY A 72 -17.42 30.40 1.37
CA GLY A 72 -18.46 29.48 1.81
C GLY A 72 -18.01 28.47 2.88
N GLY A 73 -16.75 28.47 3.29
CA GLY A 73 -16.26 27.52 4.26
C GLY A 73 -16.08 26.12 3.65
N ILE A 74 -16.04 25.09 4.50
CA ILE A 74 -15.95 23.69 4.06
C ILE A 74 -17.37 23.13 3.94
N ASP A 75 -17.75 22.76 2.71
CA ASP A 75 -19.03 22.13 2.36
C ASP A 75 -18.79 20.65 2.07
N VAL A 76 -19.30 19.78 2.95
CA VAL A 76 -19.14 18.33 2.85
C VAL A 76 -20.38 17.73 2.18
N ARG A 77 -20.17 16.99 1.11
CA ARG A 77 -21.21 16.31 0.34
C ARG A 77 -20.92 14.82 0.28
N THR A 78 -21.86 14.01 0.69
CA THR A 78 -21.71 12.56 0.70
C THR A 78 -22.80 11.89 -0.13
N THR A 79 -22.45 10.82 -0.83
CA THR A 79 -23.42 9.99 -1.56
C THR A 79 -23.77 8.72 -0.79
N VAL A 80 -23.03 8.45 0.29
CA VAL A 80 -23.23 7.31 1.20
C VAL A 80 -23.11 7.78 2.64
N GLU A 81 -23.70 7.05 3.57
CA GLU A 81 -23.58 7.34 5.00
C GLU A 81 -22.10 7.27 5.45
N GLN A 82 -21.66 8.26 6.22
CA GLN A 82 -20.33 8.31 6.81
C GLN A 82 -20.41 7.84 8.25
N THR A 83 -19.80 6.69 8.56
CA THR A 83 -19.78 6.11 9.90
C THR A 83 -18.43 6.26 10.60
N HIS A 84 -17.37 6.58 9.85
CA HIS A 84 -16.02 6.77 10.39
C HIS A 84 -15.77 8.19 10.86
N LEU A 85 -16.35 9.18 10.19
CA LEU A 85 -16.09 10.60 10.41
C LEU A 85 -17.39 11.40 10.35
N THR A 86 -17.49 12.44 11.18
CA THR A 86 -18.52 13.46 11.06
C THR A 86 -18.09 14.54 10.05
N ASP A 87 -19.03 15.33 9.56
CA ASP A 87 -18.73 16.49 8.71
C ASP A 87 -17.78 17.48 9.40
N ALA A 88 -17.86 17.58 10.74
CA ALA A 88 -16.97 18.41 11.54
C ALA A 88 -15.52 17.88 11.49
N ASP A 89 -15.33 16.57 11.67
CA ASP A 89 -14.01 15.92 11.60
C ASP A 89 -13.38 16.10 10.21
N ILE A 90 -14.18 15.88 9.17
CA ILE A 90 -13.75 16.09 7.78
C ILE A 90 -13.32 17.56 7.59
N GLY A 91 -14.13 18.49 8.08
CA GLY A 91 -13.83 19.91 8.02
C GLY A 91 -12.52 20.27 8.72
N GLU A 92 -12.22 19.68 9.86
CA GLU A 92 -10.96 19.89 10.59
C GLU A 92 -9.76 19.35 9.81
N ILE A 93 -9.85 18.13 9.26
CA ILE A 93 -8.80 17.57 8.41
C ILE A 93 -8.51 18.50 7.22
N ILE A 94 -9.54 18.95 6.52
CA ILE A 94 -9.41 19.83 5.36
C ILE A 94 -8.75 21.17 5.75
N ARG A 95 -9.14 21.77 6.88
CA ARG A 95 -8.53 23.01 7.39
C ARG A 95 -7.08 22.85 7.78
N SER A 96 -6.69 21.69 8.34
CA SER A 96 -5.31 21.41 8.73
C SER A 96 -4.35 21.41 7.53
N PHE A 97 -4.86 21.16 6.32
CA PHE A 97 -4.13 21.27 5.05
C PHE A 97 -4.21 22.69 4.41
N GLY A 98 -4.68 23.70 5.17
CA GLY A 98 -4.69 25.10 4.72
C GLY A 98 -5.84 25.47 3.79
N TYR A 99 -6.93 24.70 3.77
CA TYR A 99 -8.14 25.06 3.05
C TYR A 99 -9.07 25.87 3.96
N THR A 100 -9.38 27.11 3.59
CA THR A 100 -10.37 27.96 4.28
C THR A 100 -11.77 27.74 3.72
N SER A 101 -11.88 27.44 2.43
CA SER A 101 -13.14 27.18 1.74
C SER A 101 -12.93 26.09 0.68
N ALA A 102 -13.74 25.03 0.72
CA ALA A 102 -13.70 23.93 -0.23
C ALA A 102 -15.03 23.19 -0.28
N VAL A 103 -15.32 22.59 -1.43
CA VAL A 103 -16.36 21.55 -1.56
C VAL A 103 -15.66 20.20 -1.53
N VAL A 104 -16.05 19.35 -0.59
CA VAL A 104 -15.55 17.99 -0.39
C VAL A 104 -16.65 17.02 -0.76
N THR A 105 -16.41 16.15 -1.74
CA THR A 105 -17.37 15.14 -2.16
C THR A 105 -16.82 13.75 -1.87
N LEU A 106 -17.54 12.98 -1.06
CA LEU A 106 -17.21 11.61 -0.68
C LEU A 106 -18.23 10.65 -1.32
N ARG A 107 -17.73 9.66 -2.06
CA ARG A 107 -18.57 8.65 -2.72
C ARG A 107 -18.47 7.28 -2.07
N GLU A 108 -17.73 7.18 -0.97
CA GLU A 108 -17.63 6.00 -0.12
C GLU A 108 -17.58 6.43 1.35
N ASN A 109 -17.69 5.46 2.27
CA ASN A 109 -17.50 5.70 3.70
C ASN A 109 -16.00 5.85 3.98
N ALA A 110 -15.51 7.08 3.90
CA ALA A 110 -14.09 7.38 3.93
C ALA A 110 -13.51 7.42 5.34
N THR A 111 -12.27 6.95 5.48
CA THR A 111 -11.48 7.11 6.71
C THR A 111 -10.71 8.44 6.70
N ALA A 112 -10.22 8.85 7.88
CA ALA A 112 -9.36 10.03 8.00
C ALA A 112 -8.10 9.90 7.14
N GLU A 113 -7.49 8.71 7.10
CA GLU A 113 -6.30 8.45 6.30
C GLU A 113 -6.56 8.61 4.80
N GLN A 114 -7.67 8.10 4.31
CA GLN A 114 -8.06 8.25 2.91
C GLN A 114 -8.25 9.72 2.50
N ILE A 115 -8.83 10.55 3.37
CA ILE A 115 -8.94 11.99 3.12
C ILE A 115 -7.56 12.66 3.11
N VAL A 116 -6.70 12.31 4.08
CA VAL A 116 -5.32 12.81 4.13
C VAL A 116 -4.54 12.40 2.89
N ASP A 117 -4.70 11.19 2.41
CA ASP A 117 -4.04 10.69 1.19
C ASP A 117 -4.45 11.50 -0.05
N CYS A 118 -5.74 11.81 -0.16
CA CYS A 118 -6.24 12.66 -1.24
C CYS A 118 -5.69 14.10 -1.17
N LEU A 119 -5.59 14.66 0.04
CA LEU A 119 -5.04 16.00 0.28
C LEU A 119 -3.54 16.07 0.01
N ALA A 120 -2.79 15.05 0.43
CA ALA A 120 -1.35 14.96 0.22
C ALA A 120 -0.99 14.90 -1.28
N GLY A 121 -1.83 14.25 -2.11
CA GLY A 121 -1.72 14.22 -3.56
C GLY A 121 -0.48 13.51 -4.12
N ASN A 122 0.29 12.84 -3.26
CA ASN A 122 1.56 12.19 -3.60
C ASN A 122 1.57 10.69 -3.31
N ARG A 123 0.39 10.09 -3.14
CA ARG A 123 0.26 8.64 -2.94
C ARG A 123 0.31 7.90 -4.26
N VAL A 124 0.95 6.75 -4.25
CA VAL A 124 1.04 5.83 -5.38
C VAL A 124 0.29 4.56 -5.01
N TYR A 125 -0.69 4.19 -5.83
CA TYR A 125 -1.51 2.99 -5.67
C TYR A 125 -1.00 1.97 -6.68
N GLU A 126 -0.53 0.83 -6.20
CA GLU A 126 0.03 -0.22 -7.04
C GLU A 126 -0.33 -1.61 -6.54
N LYS A 127 -0.23 -2.58 -7.44
CA LYS A 127 -0.43 -3.99 -7.11
C LYS A 127 0.78 -4.55 -6.38
N ALA A 128 0.53 -5.51 -5.49
CA ALA A 128 1.59 -6.25 -4.82
C ALA A 128 1.22 -7.73 -4.73
N VAL A 129 2.24 -8.58 -4.78
CA VAL A 129 2.14 -10.03 -4.59
C VAL A 129 3.22 -10.48 -3.62
N ILE A 130 2.90 -11.51 -2.84
CA ILE A 130 3.84 -12.09 -1.88
C ILE A 130 4.24 -13.48 -2.37
N ALA A 131 5.53 -13.75 -2.43
CA ALA A 131 6.08 -15.07 -2.69
C ALA A 131 6.81 -15.59 -1.43
N ILE A 132 6.25 -16.62 -0.79
CA ILE A 132 6.93 -17.35 0.29
C ILE A 132 7.92 -18.29 -0.37
N ASN A 133 9.21 -17.97 -0.25
CA ASN A 133 10.29 -18.72 -0.88
C ASN A 133 10.82 -19.81 0.06
N LYS A 134 11.64 -20.70 -0.46
CA LYS A 134 12.30 -21.81 0.25
C LYS A 134 11.34 -22.89 0.78
N ILE A 135 10.21 -23.11 0.11
CA ILE A 135 9.25 -24.14 0.53
C ILE A 135 9.81 -25.57 0.41
N ASP A 136 10.93 -25.75 -0.29
CA ASP A 136 11.63 -27.04 -0.42
C ASP A 136 12.34 -27.49 0.86
N ILE A 137 12.60 -26.57 1.79
CA ILE A 137 13.26 -26.85 3.07
C ILE A 137 12.43 -26.45 4.29
N ALA A 138 11.38 -25.66 4.11
CA ALA A 138 10.47 -25.27 5.17
C ALA A 138 9.45 -26.38 5.47
N THR A 139 9.09 -26.55 6.73
CA THR A 139 7.98 -27.39 7.15
C THR A 139 6.64 -26.74 6.81
N GLU A 140 5.57 -27.54 6.67
CA GLU A 140 4.23 -26.99 6.42
C GLU A 140 3.79 -26.04 7.54
N ASP A 141 4.12 -26.33 8.81
CA ASP A 141 3.80 -25.47 9.96
C ASP A 141 4.50 -24.11 9.89
N GLU A 142 5.73 -24.04 9.37
CA GLU A 142 6.46 -22.79 9.16
C GLU A 142 5.84 -21.98 8.03
N ILE A 143 5.44 -22.65 6.94
CA ILE A 143 4.76 -22.00 5.81
C ILE A 143 3.40 -21.45 6.23
N VAL A 144 2.61 -22.22 6.97
CA VAL A 144 1.29 -21.80 7.49
C VAL A 144 1.44 -20.59 8.40
N ARG A 145 2.33 -20.67 9.39
CA ARG A 145 2.61 -19.56 10.31
C ARG A 145 3.04 -18.30 9.57
N SER A 146 3.93 -18.43 8.59
CA SER A 146 4.35 -17.30 7.75
C SER A 146 3.19 -16.72 6.96
N THR A 147 2.30 -17.57 6.42
CA THR A 147 1.11 -17.13 5.66
C THR A 147 0.10 -16.40 6.56
N GLU A 148 -0.15 -16.92 7.76
CA GLU A 148 -1.09 -16.30 8.73
C GLU A 148 -0.64 -14.91 9.22
N ALA A 149 0.66 -14.62 9.14
CA ALA A 149 1.21 -13.32 9.47
C ALA A 149 1.08 -12.27 8.35
N LEU A 150 0.56 -12.66 7.17
CA LEU A 150 0.39 -11.81 6.00
C LEU A 150 -1.07 -11.31 5.89
N PRO A 151 -1.33 -10.21 5.15
CA PRO A 151 -2.70 -9.76 4.88
C PRO A 151 -3.50 -10.82 4.12
N SER A 152 -4.68 -11.18 4.63
CA SER A 152 -5.50 -12.29 4.09
C SER A 152 -6.03 -12.04 2.68
N GLU A 153 -6.21 -10.76 2.30
CA GLU A 153 -6.71 -10.37 0.98
C GLU A 153 -5.60 -10.29 -0.10
N TRP A 154 -4.34 -10.42 0.30
CA TRP A 154 -3.25 -10.29 -0.65
C TRP A 154 -2.96 -11.63 -1.36
N PRO A 155 -2.59 -11.59 -2.65
CA PRO A 155 -2.17 -12.78 -3.35
C PRO A 155 -0.85 -13.29 -2.75
N VAL A 156 -0.88 -14.54 -2.27
CA VAL A 156 0.28 -15.22 -1.69
C VAL A 156 0.59 -16.47 -2.51
N MET A 157 1.81 -16.59 -2.96
CA MET A 157 2.31 -17.72 -3.73
C MET A 157 3.41 -18.44 -2.96
N ARG A 158 3.48 -19.75 -3.10
CA ARG A 158 4.49 -20.60 -2.47
C ARG A 158 5.51 -21.02 -3.53
N ILE A 159 6.77 -20.69 -3.33
CA ILE A 159 7.81 -20.95 -4.32
C ILE A 159 9.06 -21.56 -3.69
N SER A 160 9.83 -22.26 -4.50
CA SER A 160 11.25 -22.52 -4.26
C SER A 160 12.05 -22.08 -5.47
N ALA A 161 12.75 -20.96 -5.32
CA ALA A 161 13.65 -20.48 -6.37
C ALA A 161 14.82 -21.44 -6.63
N PHE A 162 15.19 -22.24 -5.64
CA PHE A 162 16.28 -23.22 -5.76
C PHE A 162 15.85 -24.50 -6.51
N LYS A 163 14.57 -24.88 -6.39
CA LYS A 163 14.01 -26.12 -7.01
C LYS A 163 13.10 -25.84 -8.20
N ASP A 164 12.99 -24.58 -8.62
CA ASP A 164 12.09 -24.15 -9.69
C ASP A 164 10.61 -24.51 -9.45
N ILE A 165 10.16 -24.54 -8.17
CA ILE A 165 8.79 -24.86 -7.79
C ILE A 165 7.98 -23.56 -7.71
N GLY A 166 6.77 -23.53 -8.32
CA GLY A 166 5.83 -22.40 -8.26
C GLY A 166 6.28 -21.15 -9.02
N LEU A 167 7.38 -21.21 -9.78
CA LEU A 167 7.90 -20.05 -10.51
C LEU A 167 7.11 -19.72 -11.78
N GLU A 168 6.60 -20.73 -12.49
CA GLU A 168 5.78 -20.49 -13.68
C GLU A 168 4.44 -19.88 -13.28
N GLU A 169 3.80 -20.38 -12.24
CA GLU A 169 2.55 -19.81 -11.69
C GLU A 169 2.75 -18.38 -11.21
N LEU A 170 3.89 -18.07 -10.59
CA LEU A 170 4.23 -16.70 -10.20
C LEU A 170 4.43 -15.79 -11.42
N LYS A 171 5.10 -16.26 -12.47
CA LYS A 171 5.28 -15.51 -13.71
C LYS A 171 3.94 -15.25 -14.41
N ASP A 172 3.09 -16.25 -14.53
CA ASP A 172 1.77 -16.14 -15.13
C ASP A 172 0.91 -15.13 -14.35
N PHE A 173 0.93 -15.22 -13.01
CA PHE A 173 0.24 -14.25 -12.16
C PHE A 173 0.72 -12.81 -12.39
N ILE A 174 2.04 -12.61 -12.45
CA ILE A 174 2.61 -11.27 -12.69
C ILE A 174 2.20 -10.78 -14.09
N TYR A 175 2.30 -11.64 -15.09
CA TYR A 175 1.97 -11.29 -16.48
C TYR A 175 0.50 -10.86 -16.62
N ASP A 176 -0.43 -11.65 -16.08
CA ASP A 176 -1.86 -11.37 -16.11
C ASP A 176 -2.23 -10.07 -15.38
N ASN A 177 -1.51 -9.76 -14.30
CA ASN A 177 -1.80 -8.58 -13.48
C ASN A 177 -1.14 -7.29 -14.00
N LEU A 178 -0.11 -7.39 -14.81
CA LEU A 178 0.51 -6.23 -15.48
C LEU A 178 -0.22 -5.83 -16.78
N GLY A 179 -1.12 -6.68 -17.29
CA GLY A 179 -1.98 -6.37 -18.44
C GLY A 179 -1.25 -6.42 -19.78
N PHE A 180 -0.26 -7.32 -19.89
CA PHE A 180 0.42 -7.63 -21.16
C PHE A 180 -0.39 -8.58 -22.01
#